data_508f38361c9a5c87cdd7e4c51ac49423
#
_entry.id   508f38361c9a5c87cdd7e4c51ac49423
#
_cell.length_a   1.000
_cell.length_b   1.000
_cell.length_c   1.000
_cell.angle_alpha   90.00
_cell.angle_beta   90.00
_cell.angle_gamma   90.00
#
_symmetry.space_group_name_H-M   'P 1'
#
loop_
_entity.id
_entity.type
_entity.pdbx_description
1 polymer ?
#
loop_
_entity_poly.entity_id
_entity_poly.type
_entity_poly.pdbx_seq_one_letter_code
_entity_poly.pdbx_strand_id
1 'polypeptide(L)'
;FTLRINNRQVLNGLLEQLGLRDQATPILRALDKLAKTDAETVMEEMTRQSTATTEQATKILSLVQVTGTNGEILDQLEKLADGHEATLEGIEALRHVIEGTQAAGVAQDALVLDVSIARGLDYYTGTIYETFLNALPQIGSVCSGGRYDNLTGVYTKQELPGVGASLGLDRLLAAMEELGLLQGHRTPAKLLVTYFDRDRLSDYLRICTALRRRGLAVELF
;
A
#
# COMPACT_ATOMS: atom_id res chain seq x y z
N PHE A 1 -8.29 0.84 -12.74
CA PHE A 1 -7.37 0.57 -11.61
C PHE A 1 -7.24 -0.94 -11.39
N THR A 2 -6.16 -1.34 -10.77
CA THR A 2 -5.95 -2.73 -10.33
C THR A 2 -5.66 -2.74 -8.83
N LEU A 3 -6.38 -3.57 -8.10
CA LEU A 3 -6.14 -3.87 -6.70
C LEU A 3 -5.22 -5.09 -6.62
N ARG A 4 -4.05 -4.93 -6.04
CA ARG A 4 -3.13 -6.04 -5.79
C ARG A 4 -3.23 -6.48 -4.35
N ILE A 5 -3.29 -7.78 -4.12
CA ILE A 5 -3.42 -8.37 -2.77
C ILE A 5 -2.31 -9.36 -2.49
N ASN A 6 -1.96 -9.48 -1.22
CA ASN A 6 -1.11 -10.53 -0.66
C ASN A 6 -1.57 -10.87 0.77
N ASN A 7 -0.98 -11.87 1.38
CA ASN A 7 -1.17 -12.18 2.79
C ASN A 7 0.17 -12.32 3.51
N ARG A 8 0.29 -11.66 4.66
CA ARG A 8 1.52 -11.66 5.48
C ARG A 8 1.91 -13.04 5.96
N GLN A 9 0.94 -13.92 6.22
CA GLN A 9 1.21 -15.29 6.66
C GLN A 9 1.93 -16.12 5.60
N VAL A 10 1.67 -15.87 4.30
CA VAL A 10 2.36 -16.55 3.19
C VAL A 10 3.86 -16.26 3.22
N LEU A 11 4.24 -14.99 3.32
CA LEU A 11 5.65 -14.60 3.38
C LEU A 11 6.30 -15.02 4.71
N ASN A 12 5.63 -14.79 5.82
CA ASN A 12 6.15 -15.15 7.14
C ASN A 12 6.32 -16.66 7.28
N GLY A 13 5.37 -17.47 6.78
CA GLY A 13 5.45 -18.92 6.82
C GLY A 13 6.62 -19.46 5.99
N LEU A 14 6.88 -18.90 4.80
CA LEU A 14 8.08 -19.26 4.05
C LEU A 14 9.37 -18.93 4.82
N LEU A 15 9.45 -17.75 5.45
CA LEU A 15 10.61 -17.39 6.25
C LEU A 15 10.80 -18.32 7.46
N GLU A 16 9.71 -18.79 8.06
CA GLU A 16 9.74 -19.77 9.16
C GLU A 16 10.25 -21.13 8.68
N GLN A 17 9.76 -21.63 7.53
CA GLN A 17 10.26 -22.86 6.90
C GLN A 17 11.76 -22.80 6.57
N LEU A 18 12.26 -21.61 6.22
CA LEU A 18 13.67 -21.39 5.94
C LEU A 18 14.51 -21.12 7.21
N GLY A 19 13.91 -21.13 8.40
CA GLY A 19 14.60 -20.80 9.66
C GLY A 19 14.98 -19.31 9.79
N LEU A 20 14.28 -18.43 9.06
CA LEU A 20 14.58 -17.00 8.98
C LEU A 20 13.52 -16.11 9.65
N ARG A 21 12.66 -16.68 10.52
CA ARG A 21 11.58 -15.95 11.19
C ARG A 21 12.08 -14.69 11.91
N ASP A 22 13.18 -14.80 12.65
CA ASP A 22 13.75 -13.69 13.40
C ASP A 22 14.41 -12.64 12.48
N GLN A 23 14.61 -12.97 11.21
CA GLN A 23 15.15 -12.11 10.17
C GLN A 23 14.07 -11.54 9.22
N ALA A 24 12.79 -11.73 9.54
CA ALA A 24 11.68 -11.33 8.67
C ALA A 24 11.72 -9.83 8.33
N THR A 25 11.94 -8.95 9.32
CA THR A 25 11.93 -7.50 9.10
C THR A 25 12.98 -7.03 8.07
N PRO A 26 14.27 -7.35 8.18
CA PRO A 26 15.26 -6.92 7.17
C PRO A 26 14.99 -7.55 5.79
N ILE A 27 14.57 -8.82 5.73
CA ILE A 27 14.26 -9.52 4.48
C ILE A 27 13.08 -8.85 3.77
N LEU A 28 11.99 -8.61 4.49
CA LEU A 28 10.79 -8.00 3.91
C LEU A 28 11.02 -6.53 3.51
N ARG A 29 11.90 -5.80 4.21
CA ARG A 29 12.33 -4.46 3.81
C ARG A 29 13.13 -4.48 2.51
N ALA A 30 13.96 -5.50 2.28
CA ALA A 30 14.66 -5.67 1.02
C ALA A 30 13.66 -6.00 -0.11
N LEU A 31 12.69 -6.89 0.14
CA LEU A 31 11.64 -7.23 -0.82
C LEU A 31 10.76 -6.05 -1.23
N ASP A 32 10.42 -5.14 -0.30
CA ASP A 32 9.64 -3.93 -0.63
C ASP A 32 10.32 -3.04 -1.69
N LYS A 33 11.60 -3.20 -1.90
CA LYS A 33 12.36 -2.49 -2.93
C LYS A 33 12.27 -3.15 -4.32
N LEU A 34 11.79 -4.39 -4.42
CA LEU A 34 11.72 -5.12 -5.69
C LEU A 34 10.92 -4.39 -6.77
N ALA A 35 9.95 -3.58 -6.37
CA ALA A 35 9.18 -2.72 -7.29
C ALA A 35 10.02 -1.55 -7.89
N LYS A 36 11.22 -1.27 -7.37
CA LYS A 36 12.04 -0.10 -7.74
C LYS A 36 13.45 -0.45 -8.19
N THR A 37 13.90 -1.68 -7.96
CA THR A 37 15.26 -2.15 -8.26
C THR A 37 15.18 -3.59 -8.78
N ASP A 38 16.28 -4.10 -9.31
CA ASP A 38 16.37 -5.46 -9.82
C ASP A 38 16.49 -6.53 -8.71
N ALA A 39 16.22 -7.78 -9.07
CA ALA A 39 16.23 -8.91 -8.14
C ALA A 39 17.64 -9.20 -7.57
N GLU A 40 18.71 -8.92 -8.32
CA GLU A 40 20.08 -9.15 -7.88
C GLU A 40 20.42 -8.19 -6.73
N THR A 41 20.13 -6.91 -6.88
CA THR A 41 20.29 -5.90 -5.84
C THR A 41 19.49 -6.26 -4.57
N VAL A 42 18.26 -6.75 -4.72
CA VAL A 42 17.42 -7.19 -3.59
C VAL A 42 18.04 -8.41 -2.91
N MET A 43 18.56 -9.38 -3.65
CA MET A 43 19.22 -10.56 -3.12
C MET A 43 20.49 -10.20 -2.33
N GLU A 44 21.32 -9.31 -2.88
CA GLU A 44 22.51 -8.80 -2.18
C GLU A 44 22.14 -8.07 -0.88
N GLU A 45 21.09 -7.28 -0.91
CA GLU A 45 20.62 -6.56 0.28
C GLU A 45 20.08 -7.54 1.33
N MET A 46 19.28 -8.55 0.95
CA MET A 46 18.81 -9.58 1.85
C MET A 46 19.97 -10.30 2.54
N THR A 47 20.94 -10.78 1.78
CA THR A 47 22.10 -11.52 2.34
C THR A 47 22.99 -10.64 3.20
N ARG A 48 23.11 -9.36 2.91
CA ARG A 48 23.91 -8.41 3.68
C ARG A 48 23.24 -7.98 4.99
N GLN A 49 21.90 -7.80 4.97
CA GLN A 49 21.14 -7.25 6.11
C GLN A 49 20.53 -8.32 7.03
N SER A 50 20.58 -9.59 6.61
CA SER A 50 20.10 -10.71 7.38
C SER A 50 21.13 -11.84 7.42
N THR A 51 20.78 -12.95 8.07
CA THR A 51 21.58 -14.18 8.07
C THR A 51 21.23 -15.12 6.92
N ALA A 52 20.42 -14.67 5.95
CA ALA A 52 19.99 -15.50 4.82
C ALA A 52 21.18 -15.85 3.92
N THR A 53 21.26 -17.12 3.56
CA THR A 53 22.19 -17.57 2.52
C THR A 53 21.69 -17.19 1.13
N THR A 54 22.55 -17.18 0.12
CA THR A 54 22.18 -16.96 -1.27
C THR A 54 21.09 -17.95 -1.74
N GLU A 55 21.16 -19.21 -1.31
CA GLU A 55 20.14 -20.22 -1.64
C GLU A 55 18.77 -19.86 -1.03
N GLN A 56 18.74 -19.44 0.24
CA GLN A 56 17.50 -19.00 0.90
C GLN A 56 16.94 -17.74 0.24
N ALA A 57 17.79 -16.75 -0.08
CA ALA A 57 17.37 -15.55 -0.80
C ALA A 57 16.79 -15.86 -2.18
N THR A 58 17.40 -16.82 -2.91
CA THR A 58 16.87 -17.28 -4.20
C THR A 58 15.48 -17.92 -4.05
N LYS A 59 15.26 -18.76 -3.03
CA LYS A 59 13.94 -19.35 -2.75
C LYS A 59 12.89 -18.29 -2.43
N ILE A 60 13.26 -17.28 -1.63
CA ILE A 60 12.37 -16.16 -1.29
C ILE A 60 12.00 -15.37 -2.56
N LEU A 61 12.99 -15.04 -3.41
CA LEU A 61 12.75 -14.33 -4.66
C LEU A 61 11.88 -15.15 -5.63
N SER A 62 12.10 -16.45 -5.72
CA SER A 62 11.27 -17.31 -6.60
C SER A 62 9.81 -17.33 -6.19
N LEU A 63 9.51 -17.26 -4.88
CA LEU A 63 8.13 -17.14 -4.39
C LEU A 63 7.50 -15.81 -4.76
N VAL A 64 8.21 -14.69 -4.55
CA VAL A 64 7.64 -13.35 -4.79
C VAL A 64 7.57 -12.98 -6.28
N GLN A 65 8.24 -13.73 -7.13
CA GLN A 65 8.21 -13.57 -8.58
C GLN A 65 7.24 -14.52 -9.29
N VAL A 66 6.43 -15.27 -8.54
CA VAL A 66 5.39 -16.12 -9.10
C VAL A 66 4.42 -15.25 -9.92
N THR A 67 4.12 -15.70 -11.13
CA THR A 67 3.23 -15.00 -12.07
C THR A 67 2.20 -15.97 -12.64
N GLY A 68 1.08 -15.44 -13.10
CA GLY A 68 -0.02 -16.19 -13.68
C GLY A 68 -1.36 -15.60 -13.31
N THR A 69 -2.42 -16.35 -13.54
CA THR A 69 -3.76 -16.06 -13.01
C THR A 69 -3.78 -16.23 -11.49
N ASN A 70 -4.72 -15.62 -10.80
CA ASN A 70 -4.84 -15.75 -9.34
C ASN A 70 -4.90 -17.25 -8.91
N GLY A 71 -5.59 -18.10 -9.67
CA GLY A 71 -5.67 -19.54 -9.40
C GLY A 71 -4.31 -20.24 -9.55
N GLU A 72 -3.60 -19.99 -10.66
CA GLU A 72 -2.28 -20.55 -10.90
C GLU A 72 -1.26 -20.13 -9.83
N ILE A 73 -1.34 -18.87 -9.37
CA ILE A 73 -0.48 -18.39 -8.28
C ILE A 73 -0.81 -19.12 -6.99
N LEU A 74 -2.09 -19.25 -6.62
CA LEU A 74 -2.50 -19.99 -5.42
C LEU A 74 -2.01 -21.45 -5.45
N ASP A 75 -2.15 -22.15 -6.59
CA ASP A 75 -1.68 -23.52 -6.75
C ASP A 75 -0.15 -23.64 -6.61
N GLN A 76 0.60 -22.64 -7.07
CA GLN A 76 2.05 -22.60 -6.92
C GLN A 76 2.45 -22.34 -5.46
N LEU A 77 1.74 -21.43 -4.78
CA LEU A 77 1.96 -21.13 -3.36
C LEU A 77 1.67 -22.35 -2.48
N GLU A 78 0.61 -23.12 -2.76
CA GLU A 78 0.29 -24.36 -2.03
C GLU A 78 1.41 -25.40 -2.15
N LYS A 79 1.98 -25.56 -3.34
CA LYS A 79 3.12 -26.46 -3.55
C LYS A 79 4.36 -26.01 -2.78
N LEU A 80 4.62 -24.69 -2.73
CA LEU A 80 5.75 -24.12 -2.01
C LEU A 80 5.56 -24.13 -0.49
N ALA A 81 4.29 -24.12 -0.03
CA ALA A 81 3.96 -24.20 1.38
C ALA A 81 4.37 -25.54 2.02
N ASP A 82 4.48 -26.62 1.23
CA ASP A 82 4.92 -27.95 1.66
C ASP A 82 4.28 -28.41 2.99
N GLY A 83 2.98 -28.15 3.14
CA GLY A 83 2.20 -28.50 4.33
C GLY A 83 2.35 -27.55 5.54
N HIS A 84 3.06 -26.45 5.40
CA HIS A 84 3.21 -25.47 6.49
C HIS A 84 1.88 -24.77 6.83
N GLU A 85 1.32 -25.03 8.02
CA GLU A 85 -0.03 -24.66 8.42
C GLU A 85 -0.30 -23.15 8.27
N ALA A 86 0.55 -22.29 8.85
CA ALA A 86 0.36 -20.84 8.78
C ALA A 86 0.42 -20.28 7.34
N THR A 87 1.22 -20.89 6.45
CA THR A 87 1.27 -20.52 5.04
C THR A 87 -0.04 -20.91 4.36
N LEU A 88 -0.54 -22.11 4.61
CA LEU A 88 -1.81 -22.60 4.05
C LEU A 88 -3.00 -21.76 4.52
N GLU A 89 -3.05 -21.36 5.78
CA GLU A 89 -4.07 -20.43 6.29
C GLU A 89 -4.03 -19.08 5.54
N GLY A 90 -2.84 -18.55 5.27
CA GLY A 90 -2.67 -17.33 4.49
C GLY A 90 -3.15 -17.48 3.05
N ILE A 91 -2.89 -18.61 2.40
CA ILE A 91 -3.35 -18.94 1.05
C ILE A 91 -4.88 -19.08 1.02
N GLU A 92 -5.46 -19.76 1.99
CA GLU A 92 -6.91 -19.92 2.09
C GLU A 92 -7.62 -18.58 2.33
N ALA A 93 -7.04 -17.71 3.14
CA ALA A 93 -7.56 -16.34 3.31
C ALA A 93 -7.54 -15.54 1.99
N LEU A 94 -6.51 -15.70 1.16
CA LEU A 94 -6.45 -15.09 -0.18
C LEU A 94 -7.51 -15.69 -1.11
N ARG A 95 -7.69 -17.01 -1.10
CA ARG A 95 -8.73 -17.71 -1.87
C ARG A 95 -10.12 -17.18 -1.53
N HIS A 96 -10.45 -17.08 -0.25
CA HIS A 96 -11.74 -16.52 0.20
C HIS A 96 -11.96 -15.08 -0.26
N VAL A 97 -10.94 -14.22 -0.23
CA VAL A 97 -11.05 -12.83 -0.74
C VAL A 97 -11.31 -12.82 -2.23
N ILE A 98 -10.60 -13.64 -3.02
CA ILE A 98 -10.75 -13.72 -4.48
C ILE A 98 -12.16 -14.23 -4.83
N GLU A 99 -12.60 -15.31 -4.22
CA GLU A 99 -13.93 -15.88 -4.45
C GLU A 99 -15.05 -14.93 -4.03
N GLY A 100 -14.91 -14.30 -2.84
CA GLY A 100 -15.87 -13.33 -2.33
C GLY A 100 -16.02 -12.10 -3.22
N THR A 101 -14.92 -11.57 -3.75
CA THR A 101 -14.95 -10.42 -4.67
C THR A 101 -15.54 -10.78 -6.03
N GLN A 102 -15.25 -11.98 -6.54
CA GLN A 102 -15.88 -12.50 -7.77
C GLN A 102 -17.38 -12.69 -7.60
N ALA A 103 -17.81 -13.28 -6.48
CA ALA A 103 -19.22 -13.44 -6.15
C ALA A 103 -19.95 -12.08 -6.00
N ALA A 104 -19.23 -11.04 -5.57
CA ALA A 104 -19.73 -9.67 -5.51
C ALA A 104 -19.73 -8.95 -6.87
N GLY A 105 -19.31 -9.62 -7.95
CA GLY A 105 -19.33 -9.07 -9.32
C GLY A 105 -18.12 -8.20 -9.66
N VAL A 106 -17.03 -8.26 -8.87
CA VAL A 106 -15.78 -7.58 -9.21
C VAL A 106 -15.12 -8.29 -10.40
N ALA A 107 -14.71 -7.52 -11.40
CA ALA A 107 -14.03 -8.06 -12.58
C ALA A 107 -12.71 -8.75 -12.18
N GLN A 108 -12.40 -9.89 -12.80
CA GLN A 108 -11.23 -10.71 -12.43
C GLN A 108 -9.91 -9.98 -12.62
N ASP A 109 -9.82 -9.08 -13.60
CA ASP A 109 -8.64 -8.26 -13.87
C ASP A 109 -8.48 -7.06 -12.92
N ALA A 110 -9.53 -6.74 -12.17
CA ALA A 110 -9.48 -5.67 -11.17
C ALA A 110 -8.80 -6.09 -9.86
N LEU A 111 -8.72 -7.41 -9.57
CA LEU A 111 -8.07 -7.98 -8.38
C LEU A 111 -6.98 -8.95 -8.80
N VAL A 112 -5.74 -8.66 -8.44
CA VAL A 112 -4.54 -9.45 -8.79
C VAL A 112 -3.80 -9.86 -7.53
N LEU A 113 -3.50 -11.14 -7.42
CA LEU A 113 -2.62 -11.66 -6.38
C LEU A 113 -1.17 -11.30 -6.74
N ASP A 114 -0.49 -10.61 -5.82
CA ASP A 114 0.88 -10.14 -6.00
C ASP A 114 1.70 -10.39 -4.72
N VAL A 115 2.43 -11.49 -4.73
CA VAL A 115 3.20 -11.96 -3.56
C VAL A 115 4.36 -11.03 -3.24
N SER A 116 4.76 -10.14 -4.14
CA SER A 116 5.83 -9.17 -3.93
C SER A 116 5.45 -8.03 -2.97
N ILE A 117 4.15 -7.83 -2.71
CA ILE A 117 3.71 -6.80 -1.76
C ILE A 117 4.12 -7.20 -0.34
N ALA A 118 5.06 -6.45 0.25
CA ALA A 118 5.60 -6.70 1.58
C ALA A 118 5.37 -5.55 2.58
N ARG A 119 4.50 -4.60 2.27
CA ARG A 119 4.27 -3.38 3.08
C ARG A 119 3.59 -3.64 4.43
N GLY A 120 3.67 -2.64 5.32
CA GLY A 120 3.05 -2.69 6.64
C GLY A 120 3.70 -3.69 7.57
N LEU A 121 5.04 -3.70 7.59
CA LEU A 121 5.88 -4.68 8.28
C LEU A 121 5.58 -4.79 9.78
N ASP A 122 5.21 -3.67 10.39
CA ASP A 122 5.15 -3.56 11.85
C ASP A 122 3.74 -3.81 12.42
N TYR A 123 2.68 -3.83 11.61
CA TYR A 123 1.31 -3.90 12.12
C TYR A 123 0.32 -4.79 11.36
N TYR A 124 0.54 -5.09 10.06
CA TYR A 124 -0.34 -6.01 9.33
C TYR A 124 -0.07 -7.46 9.68
N THR A 125 -1.14 -8.21 9.96
CA THR A 125 -1.11 -9.61 10.42
C THR A 125 -1.67 -10.60 9.40
N GLY A 126 -2.44 -10.13 8.43
CA GLY A 126 -3.12 -10.97 7.44
C GLY A 126 -3.06 -10.39 6.03
N THR A 127 -4.22 -10.33 5.37
CA THR A 127 -4.33 -9.81 4.00
C THR A 127 -3.94 -8.34 3.95
N ILE A 128 -3.14 -7.98 2.94
CA ILE A 128 -2.71 -6.62 2.62
C ILE A 128 -3.08 -6.32 1.17
N TYR A 129 -3.28 -5.05 0.85
CA TYR A 129 -3.63 -4.65 -0.50
C TYR A 129 -3.10 -3.27 -0.87
N GLU A 130 -2.90 -3.07 -2.17
CA GLU A 130 -2.50 -1.83 -2.79
C GLU A 130 -3.25 -1.60 -4.09
N THR A 131 -3.65 -0.36 -4.35
CA THR A 131 -4.37 0.03 -5.55
C THR A 131 -3.48 0.86 -6.46
N PHE A 132 -3.41 0.48 -7.72
CA PHE A 132 -2.65 1.16 -8.76
C PHE A 132 -3.56 1.67 -9.87
N LEU A 133 -3.24 2.83 -10.44
CA LEU A 133 -3.94 3.36 -11.59
C LEU A 133 -3.33 2.78 -12.88
N ASN A 134 -4.15 2.07 -13.69
CA ASN A 134 -3.66 1.45 -14.91
C ASN A 134 -3.20 2.47 -15.96
N ALA A 135 -3.85 3.65 -15.98
CA ALA A 135 -3.48 4.74 -16.88
C ALA A 135 -2.22 5.51 -16.42
N LEU A 136 -1.78 5.36 -15.17
CA LEU A 136 -0.68 6.13 -14.60
C LEU A 136 0.12 5.28 -13.57
N PRO A 137 0.71 4.15 -14.00
CA PRO A 137 1.37 3.22 -13.07
C PRO A 137 2.57 3.83 -12.34
N GLN A 138 3.24 4.81 -12.94
CA GLN A 138 4.40 5.50 -12.38
C GLN A 138 4.09 6.31 -11.12
N ILE A 139 2.83 6.68 -10.87
CA ILE A 139 2.44 7.40 -9.66
C ILE A 139 2.50 6.53 -8.40
N GLY A 140 2.54 5.21 -8.60
CA GLY A 140 2.57 4.22 -7.53
C GLY A 140 1.20 3.94 -6.91
N SER A 141 1.21 3.33 -5.73
CA SER A 141 -0.03 2.96 -5.04
C SER A 141 -0.79 4.20 -4.56
N VAL A 142 -2.06 4.33 -4.96
CA VAL A 142 -2.95 5.44 -4.58
C VAL A 142 -3.84 5.13 -3.38
N CYS A 143 -3.95 3.85 -3.02
CA CYS A 143 -4.64 3.40 -1.82
C CYS A 143 -3.94 2.13 -1.32
N SER A 144 -3.77 2.01 -0.02
CA SER A 144 -3.21 0.80 0.59
C SER A 144 -3.90 0.51 1.91
N GLY A 145 -3.85 -0.75 2.30
CA GLY A 145 -4.46 -1.18 3.55
C GLY A 145 -4.17 -2.64 3.86
N GLY A 146 -4.81 -3.13 4.91
CA GLY A 146 -4.70 -4.52 5.30
C GLY A 146 -5.36 -4.83 6.63
N ARG A 147 -5.30 -6.10 6.99
CA ARG A 147 -5.76 -6.63 8.27
C ARG A 147 -4.69 -6.46 9.33
N TYR A 148 -5.11 -6.04 10.51
CA TYR A 148 -4.27 -5.92 11.71
C TYR A 148 -5.06 -6.39 12.93
N ASP A 149 -4.51 -7.33 13.70
CA ASP A 149 -5.21 -7.93 14.84
C ASP A 149 -4.64 -7.41 16.18
N ASN A 150 -3.40 -6.92 16.19
CA ASN A 150 -2.69 -6.54 17.42
C ASN A 150 -2.67 -5.03 17.70
N LEU A 151 -3.16 -4.19 16.78
CA LEU A 151 -3.05 -2.73 16.91
C LEU A 151 -3.85 -2.19 18.09
N THR A 152 -4.99 -2.80 18.39
CA THR A 152 -5.86 -2.42 19.51
C THR A 152 -5.25 -2.73 20.87
N GLY A 153 -4.30 -3.69 20.95
CA GLY A 153 -3.58 -4.05 22.19
C GLY A 153 -2.79 -2.90 22.82
N VAL A 154 -2.50 -1.84 22.04
CA VAL A 154 -1.87 -0.61 22.55
C VAL A 154 -2.83 0.19 23.43
N TYR A 155 -4.13 0.08 23.22
CA TYR A 155 -5.18 0.88 23.88
C TYR A 155 -6.11 0.06 24.78
N THR A 156 -6.23 -1.23 24.55
CA THR A 156 -7.13 -2.13 25.27
C THR A 156 -6.52 -3.51 25.47
N LYS A 157 -7.02 -4.25 26.48
CA LYS A 157 -6.64 -5.65 26.70
C LYS A 157 -7.44 -6.63 25.83
N GLN A 158 -8.38 -6.13 25.03
CA GLN A 158 -9.18 -6.97 24.13
C GLN A 158 -8.43 -7.16 22.81
N GLU A 159 -8.34 -8.38 22.37
CA GLU A 159 -7.89 -8.72 21.02
C GLU A 159 -9.05 -8.45 20.05
N LEU A 160 -8.95 -7.38 19.29
CA LEU A 160 -9.96 -7.00 18.31
C LEU A 160 -9.31 -7.01 16.91
N PRO A 161 -9.78 -7.88 15.99
CA PRO A 161 -9.33 -7.83 14.63
C PRO A 161 -9.77 -6.53 13.98
N GLY A 162 -8.88 -5.95 13.18
CA GLY A 162 -9.15 -4.73 12.45
C GLY A 162 -8.75 -4.84 10.98
N VAL A 163 -9.42 -4.07 10.15
CA VAL A 163 -9.04 -3.83 8.77
C VAL A 163 -9.17 -2.35 8.48
N GLY A 164 -8.23 -1.79 7.73
CA GLY A 164 -8.26 -0.39 7.36
C GLY A 164 -7.63 -0.12 6.02
N ALA A 165 -8.00 1.02 5.45
CA ALA A 165 -7.45 1.54 4.21
C ALA A 165 -7.04 3.00 4.37
N SER A 166 -5.97 3.39 3.70
CA SER A 166 -5.54 4.77 3.55
C SER A 166 -5.53 5.17 2.09
N LEU A 167 -6.27 6.22 1.78
CA LEU A 167 -6.31 6.80 0.45
C LEU A 167 -5.28 7.93 0.35
N GLY A 168 -4.40 7.87 -0.64
CA GLY A 168 -3.38 8.89 -0.90
C GLY A 168 -3.98 10.09 -1.64
N LEU A 169 -4.61 11.02 -0.90
CA LEU A 169 -5.32 12.16 -1.50
C LEU A 169 -4.42 12.98 -2.42
N ASP A 170 -3.22 13.37 -1.97
CA ASP A 170 -2.28 14.17 -2.77
C ASP A 170 -1.88 13.45 -4.06
N ARG A 171 -1.67 12.14 -3.96
CA ARG A 171 -1.29 11.30 -5.10
C ARG A 171 -2.42 11.15 -6.10
N LEU A 172 -3.67 11.03 -5.62
CA LEU A 172 -4.85 11.01 -6.48
C LEU A 172 -5.07 12.34 -7.17
N LEU A 173 -4.90 13.46 -6.46
CA LEU A 173 -5.01 14.79 -7.05
C LEU A 173 -3.95 15.01 -8.12
N ALA A 174 -2.69 14.62 -7.86
CA ALA A 174 -1.62 14.69 -8.86
C ALA A 174 -1.92 13.82 -10.10
N ALA A 175 -2.45 12.60 -9.89
CA ALA A 175 -2.87 11.74 -10.97
C ALA A 175 -4.01 12.35 -11.80
N MET A 176 -5.01 12.94 -11.15
CA MET A 176 -6.13 13.59 -11.83
C MET A 176 -5.66 14.81 -12.62
N GLU A 177 -4.69 15.57 -12.11
CA GLU A 177 -4.10 16.71 -12.83
C GLU A 177 -3.34 16.23 -14.07
N GLU A 178 -2.48 15.21 -13.94
CA GLU A 178 -1.71 14.64 -15.06
C GLU A 178 -2.60 14.03 -16.14
N LEU A 179 -3.72 13.42 -15.75
CA LEU A 179 -4.72 12.87 -16.67
C LEU A 179 -5.70 13.92 -17.23
N GLY A 180 -5.56 15.20 -16.87
CA GLY A 180 -6.44 16.27 -17.33
C GLY A 180 -7.89 16.16 -16.83
N LEU A 181 -8.12 15.44 -15.74
CA LEU A 181 -9.44 15.22 -15.14
C LEU A 181 -9.87 16.32 -14.18
N LEU A 182 -8.92 17.14 -13.72
CA LEU A 182 -9.23 18.28 -12.87
C LEU A 182 -9.69 19.46 -13.72
N GLN A 183 -11.01 19.68 -13.71
CA GLN A 183 -11.63 20.92 -14.18
C GLN A 183 -11.80 21.82 -12.97
N GLY A 184 -10.88 22.70 -12.72
CA GLY A 184 -10.98 23.52 -11.54
C GLY A 184 -10.26 24.84 -11.59
N HIS A 185 -10.79 25.80 -10.85
CA HIS A 185 -10.08 27.02 -10.55
C HIS A 185 -8.84 26.67 -9.70
N ARG A 186 -7.70 27.28 -10.01
CA ARG A 186 -6.44 27.10 -9.25
C ARG A 186 -6.55 27.51 -7.78
N THR A 187 -7.58 28.25 -7.43
CA THR A 187 -7.90 28.68 -6.07
C THR A 187 -9.42 28.72 -5.87
N PRO A 188 -9.95 28.34 -4.70
CA PRO A 188 -11.35 28.55 -4.34
C PRO A 188 -11.66 30.02 -4.08
N ALA A 189 -10.66 30.91 -4.02
CA ALA A 189 -10.86 32.32 -3.76
C ALA A 189 -11.59 32.99 -4.94
N LYS A 190 -12.63 33.77 -4.63
CA LYS A 190 -13.35 34.60 -5.58
C LYS A 190 -12.80 36.03 -5.67
N LEU A 191 -12.07 36.45 -4.65
CA LEU A 191 -11.46 37.76 -4.53
C LEU A 191 -10.00 37.60 -4.11
N LEU A 192 -9.13 38.38 -4.77
CA LEU A 192 -7.73 38.51 -4.40
C LEU A 192 -7.52 39.92 -3.86
N VAL A 193 -7.06 40.05 -2.64
CA VAL A 193 -6.62 41.31 -2.05
C VAL A 193 -5.11 41.37 -2.21
N THR A 194 -4.64 42.27 -3.06
CA THR A 194 -3.20 42.47 -3.30
C THR A 194 -2.58 43.28 -2.19
N TYR A 195 -1.42 42.86 -1.75
CA TYR A 195 -0.67 43.42 -0.65
C TYR A 195 0.56 44.16 -1.19
N PHE A 196 0.54 45.50 -1.10
CA PHE A 196 1.60 46.36 -1.66
C PHE A 196 2.48 47.00 -0.61
N ASP A 197 1.94 47.28 0.58
CA ASP A 197 2.60 48.04 1.63
C ASP A 197 2.65 47.22 2.93
N ARG A 198 3.88 46.96 3.39
CA ARG A 198 4.13 46.19 4.62
C ARG A 198 3.60 46.87 5.87
N ASP A 199 3.66 48.16 5.92
CA ASP A 199 3.24 48.92 7.10
C ASP A 199 1.71 48.95 7.25
N ARG A 200 0.98 48.57 6.18
CA ARG A 200 -0.48 48.51 6.15
C ARG A 200 -1.06 47.09 6.19
N LEU A 201 -0.26 46.09 6.55
CA LEU A 201 -0.73 44.68 6.61
C LEU A 201 -2.01 44.53 7.44
N SER A 202 -2.12 45.24 8.56
CA SER A 202 -3.31 45.22 9.42
C SER A 202 -4.57 45.68 8.71
N ASP A 203 -4.47 46.65 7.78
CA ASP A 203 -5.62 47.14 7.02
C ASP A 203 -6.06 46.11 5.97
N TYR A 204 -5.12 45.47 5.26
CA TYR A 204 -5.42 44.39 4.33
C TYR A 204 -6.08 43.21 5.04
N LEU A 205 -5.58 42.81 6.23
CA LEU A 205 -6.17 41.74 7.02
C LEU A 205 -7.60 42.09 7.49
N ARG A 206 -7.87 43.35 7.87
CA ARG A 206 -9.22 43.77 8.22
C ARG A 206 -10.16 43.72 7.03
N ILE A 207 -9.71 44.13 5.83
CA ILE A 207 -10.49 43.99 4.57
C ILE A 207 -10.81 42.54 4.31
N CYS A 208 -9.81 41.67 4.31
CA CYS A 208 -10.02 40.23 4.11
C CYS A 208 -11.00 39.62 5.12
N THR A 209 -10.86 40.02 6.40
CA THR A 209 -11.75 39.54 7.47
C THR A 209 -13.19 40.01 7.26
N ALA A 210 -13.38 41.28 6.89
CA ALA A 210 -14.71 41.84 6.63
C ALA A 210 -15.40 41.12 5.43
N LEU A 211 -14.65 40.84 4.39
CA LEU A 211 -15.15 40.13 3.21
C LEU A 211 -15.48 38.64 3.53
N ARG A 212 -14.62 37.95 4.26
CA ARG A 212 -14.84 36.55 4.68
C ARG A 212 -16.06 36.43 5.61
N ARG A 213 -16.28 37.39 6.51
CA ARG A 213 -17.49 37.43 7.35
C ARG A 213 -18.79 37.55 6.56
N ARG A 214 -18.71 38.06 5.31
CA ARG A 214 -19.84 38.12 4.35
C ARG A 214 -19.96 36.88 3.47
N GLY A 215 -19.23 35.79 3.78
CA GLY A 215 -19.28 34.54 3.04
C GLY A 215 -18.47 34.55 1.73
N LEU A 216 -17.60 35.53 1.50
CA LEU A 216 -16.76 35.59 0.32
C LEU A 216 -15.44 34.85 0.57
N ALA A 217 -15.06 33.96 -0.37
CA ALA A 217 -13.75 33.35 -0.36
C ALA A 217 -12.69 34.35 -0.83
N VAL A 218 -11.78 34.73 0.07
CA VAL A 218 -10.80 35.82 -0.16
C VAL A 218 -9.40 35.30 0.14
N GLU A 219 -8.49 35.54 -0.78
CA GLU A 219 -7.05 35.30 -0.64
C GLU A 219 -6.32 36.68 -0.51
N LEU A 220 -5.29 36.72 0.33
CA LEU A 220 -4.36 37.83 0.46
C LEU A 220 -3.04 37.40 -0.21
N PHE A 221 -2.58 38.20 -1.17
CA PHE A 221 -1.38 37.92 -1.96
C PHE A 221 -0.44 39.11 -2.02
#